data_e97c1bfc71d0ec879c210d7f9b8b9031
#
_entry.id   e97c1bfc71d0ec879c210d7f9b8b9031
#
_cell.length_a   1.000
_cell.length_b   1.000
_cell.length_c   1.000
_cell.angle_alpha   90.00
_cell.angle_beta   90.00
_cell.angle_gamma   90.00
#
_symmetry.space_group_name_H-M   'P 1'
#
loop_
_entity.id
_entity.type
_entity.pdbx_description
1 polymer ?
#
loop_
_entity_poly.entity_id
_entity_poly.type
_entity_poly.pdbx_seq_one_letter_code
_entity_poly.pdbx_strand_id
1 'polypeptide(L)'
;MLDLFTLGTIADLAPLTGVNRRWIKRGLKSLYKSNLPGVQALIQVSGVQDSKSLKPEDIGFRLGPRINAVGRIGNPQIVIELLTTDDMGIALERAMQCEQINAERQKICEEIQAEAILLVENLYAQNLHQDRVLVVVKDNWHHGVIGIVASRLVERYGVPVFIATYENNDLVRGSARGIPEFNVFDALEFSSDLLYKHGGHKAAAGFSLPAANLENFRLRLSEFANQCLEVQHLKPLLKIDGQINFCQINQDLFQQLNILHPCGIENPDPIFWTPQVRVVEQQMIGKGGIKLTLAQIIDNTRYEIRALAWRWGDYFPLPFTIDIAYKLRENNFNGANDIELELVGVRLPQ
;
A
#
# COMPACT_ATOMS: atom_id res chain seq x y z
N MET A 1 20.98 -13.44 -12.13
CA MET A 1 21.25 -12.15 -11.40
C MET A 1 20.23 -11.07 -11.70
N LEU A 2 19.87 -10.79 -12.97
CA LEU A 2 18.84 -9.79 -13.30
C LEU A 2 17.47 -10.09 -12.69
N ASP A 3 17.08 -11.36 -12.60
CA ASP A 3 15.80 -11.80 -12.01
C ASP A 3 15.75 -11.48 -10.52
N LEU A 4 16.82 -11.79 -9.76
CA LEU A 4 16.91 -11.46 -8.33
C LEU A 4 16.98 -9.95 -8.09
N PHE A 5 17.69 -9.21 -8.95
CA PHE A 5 17.70 -7.75 -8.92
C PHE A 5 16.29 -7.19 -9.12
N THR A 6 15.53 -7.72 -10.11
CA THR A 6 14.18 -7.28 -10.42
C THR A 6 13.22 -7.56 -9.26
N LEU A 7 13.30 -8.77 -8.71
CA LEU A 7 12.49 -9.19 -7.56
C LEU A 7 12.80 -8.32 -6.33
N GLY A 8 14.07 -8.21 -5.97
CA GLY A 8 14.50 -7.47 -4.78
C GLY A 8 14.21 -5.98 -4.85
N THR A 9 14.51 -5.33 -5.99
CA THR A 9 14.29 -3.88 -6.16
C THR A 9 12.82 -3.50 -5.99
N ILE A 10 11.90 -4.30 -6.54
CA ILE A 10 10.44 -4.03 -6.42
C ILE A 10 9.93 -4.44 -5.05
N ALA A 11 10.35 -5.60 -4.52
CA ALA A 11 9.89 -6.09 -3.22
C ALA A 11 10.32 -5.18 -2.05
N ASP A 12 11.47 -4.51 -2.19
CA ASP A 12 12.01 -3.57 -1.19
C ASP A 12 11.58 -2.10 -1.44
N LEU A 13 10.70 -1.86 -2.42
CA LEU A 13 10.16 -0.54 -2.76
C LEU A 13 11.25 0.49 -3.13
N ALA A 14 12.35 0.03 -3.76
CA ALA A 14 13.39 0.94 -4.24
C ALA A 14 12.89 1.81 -5.41
N PRO A 15 13.40 3.04 -5.58
CA PRO A 15 12.99 3.95 -6.64
C PRO A 15 13.09 3.34 -8.04
N LEU A 16 12.00 3.38 -8.81
CA LEU A 16 11.96 2.91 -10.21
C LEU A 16 12.32 4.02 -11.20
N THR A 17 13.48 4.65 -10.97
CA THR A 17 14.02 5.72 -11.81
C THR A 17 15.37 5.34 -12.42
N GLY A 18 15.85 6.09 -13.39
CA GLY A 18 17.19 5.99 -13.94
C GLY A 18 17.60 4.56 -14.34
N VAL A 19 18.68 4.07 -13.72
CA VAL A 19 19.26 2.73 -14.00
C VAL A 19 18.34 1.63 -13.54
N ASN A 20 17.75 1.75 -12.33
CA ASN A 20 16.81 0.75 -11.78
C ASN A 20 15.66 0.51 -12.75
N ARG A 21 15.01 1.57 -13.22
CA ARG A 21 13.89 1.47 -14.17
C ARG A 21 14.29 0.73 -15.45
N ARG A 22 15.46 1.03 -16.00
CA ARG A 22 15.96 0.37 -17.23
C ARG A 22 16.20 -1.12 -17.03
N TRP A 23 16.79 -1.51 -15.90
CA TRP A 23 17.08 -2.91 -15.59
C TRP A 23 15.81 -3.67 -15.25
N ILE A 24 14.91 -3.07 -14.48
CA ILE A 24 13.57 -3.65 -14.18
C ILE A 24 12.78 -3.89 -15.48
N LYS A 25 12.77 -2.93 -16.42
CA LYS A 25 12.10 -3.09 -17.71
C LYS A 25 12.61 -4.32 -18.50
N ARG A 26 13.90 -4.65 -18.37
CA ARG A 26 14.47 -5.85 -18.98
C ARG A 26 14.15 -7.10 -18.15
N GLY A 27 14.29 -7.03 -16.85
CA GLY A 27 14.08 -8.16 -15.95
C GLY A 27 12.62 -8.65 -15.92
N LEU A 28 11.64 -7.75 -15.94
CA LEU A 28 10.22 -8.13 -16.01
C LEU A 28 9.88 -9.00 -17.22
N LYS A 29 10.56 -8.79 -18.37
CA LYS A 29 10.36 -9.59 -19.58
C LYS A 29 10.93 -11.00 -19.45
N SER A 30 12.00 -11.19 -18.65
CA SER A 30 12.67 -12.48 -18.48
C SER A 30 12.20 -13.24 -17.24
N LEU A 31 11.70 -12.56 -16.24
CA LEU A 31 11.42 -13.12 -14.91
C LEU A 31 10.46 -14.31 -14.96
N TYR A 32 9.44 -14.28 -15.82
CA TYR A 32 8.50 -15.38 -15.98
C TYR A 32 9.17 -16.66 -16.52
N LYS A 33 10.27 -16.49 -17.28
CA LYS A 33 11.10 -17.58 -17.84
C LYS A 33 12.43 -17.73 -17.10
N SER A 34 12.48 -17.32 -15.83
CA SER A 34 13.70 -17.42 -15.02
C SER A 34 14.21 -18.87 -14.96
N ASN A 35 15.51 -19.06 -15.05
CA ASN A 35 16.13 -20.36 -14.86
C ASN A 35 16.40 -20.66 -13.37
N LEU A 36 16.04 -19.76 -12.46
CA LEU A 36 16.21 -19.94 -11.02
C LEU A 36 15.01 -20.72 -10.46
N PRO A 37 15.22 -21.95 -9.90
CA PRO A 37 14.13 -22.74 -9.35
C PRO A 37 13.30 -21.99 -8.30
N GLY A 38 13.94 -21.21 -7.43
CA GLY A 38 13.26 -20.44 -6.39
C GLY A 38 12.34 -19.35 -6.95
N VAL A 39 12.72 -18.69 -8.04
CA VAL A 39 11.87 -17.69 -8.71
C VAL A 39 10.66 -18.37 -9.37
N GLN A 40 10.88 -19.49 -10.05
CA GLN A 40 9.81 -20.29 -10.66
C GLN A 40 8.82 -20.81 -9.60
N ALA A 41 9.32 -21.33 -8.50
CA ALA A 41 8.50 -21.81 -7.39
C ALA A 41 7.65 -20.69 -6.77
N LEU A 42 8.21 -19.49 -6.58
CA LEU A 42 7.46 -18.32 -6.10
C LEU A 42 6.34 -17.93 -7.07
N ILE A 43 6.63 -17.88 -8.38
CA ILE A 43 5.62 -17.58 -9.41
C ILE A 43 4.49 -18.61 -9.36
N GLN A 44 4.83 -19.88 -9.30
CA GLN A 44 3.85 -20.97 -9.25
C GLN A 44 2.95 -20.89 -8.01
N VAL A 45 3.53 -20.72 -6.83
CA VAL A 45 2.79 -20.66 -5.54
C VAL A 45 1.97 -19.36 -5.44
N SER A 46 2.42 -18.27 -6.07
CA SER A 46 1.70 -16.98 -6.03
C SER A 46 0.44 -16.93 -6.88
N GLY A 47 0.20 -17.94 -7.74
CA GLY A 47 -0.93 -17.97 -8.65
C GLY A 47 -0.82 -16.95 -9.79
N VAL A 48 0.36 -16.40 -10.05
CA VAL A 48 0.64 -15.58 -11.24
C VAL A 48 0.82 -16.53 -12.42
N GLN A 49 -0.27 -17.16 -12.86
CA GLN A 49 -0.29 -18.01 -14.05
C GLN A 49 -0.81 -17.21 -15.25
N ASP A 50 -0.29 -17.53 -16.44
CA ASP A 50 -0.77 -17.07 -17.75
C ASP A 50 -0.44 -15.64 -18.21
N SER A 51 0.47 -14.92 -17.57
CA SER A 51 0.93 -13.65 -18.16
C SER A 51 2.19 -13.85 -19.01
N LYS A 52 2.16 -13.39 -20.26
CA LYS A 52 3.36 -13.39 -21.14
C LYS A 52 4.51 -12.53 -20.60
N SER A 53 4.22 -11.65 -19.65
CA SER A 53 5.19 -10.82 -18.92
C SER A 53 4.62 -10.38 -17.58
N LEU A 54 5.45 -10.38 -16.54
CA LEU A 54 5.10 -9.86 -15.22
C LEU A 54 5.09 -8.32 -15.23
N LYS A 55 4.17 -7.76 -14.42
CA LYS A 55 4.13 -6.33 -14.12
C LYS A 55 4.77 -6.06 -12.76
N PRO A 56 5.20 -4.82 -12.46
CA PRO A 56 5.70 -4.47 -11.12
C PRO A 56 4.72 -4.84 -10.00
N GLU A 57 3.41 -4.70 -10.25
CA GLU A 57 2.35 -5.02 -9.30
C GLU A 57 2.32 -6.53 -8.96
N ASP A 58 2.62 -7.40 -9.90
CA ASP A 58 2.70 -8.85 -9.64
C ASP A 58 3.80 -9.15 -8.62
N ILE A 59 4.94 -8.46 -8.75
CA ILE A 59 6.01 -8.59 -7.76
C ILE A 59 5.61 -7.91 -6.45
N GLY A 60 5.15 -6.66 -6.49
CA GLY A 60 4.85 -5.86 -5.29
C GLY A 60 3.72 -6.44 -4.44
N PHE A 61 2.69 -7.04 -5.06
CA PHE A 61 1.50 -7.52 -4.35
C PHE A 61 1.40 -9.05 -4.25
N ARG A 62 2.15 -9.80 -5.07
CA ARG A 62 2.10 -11.26 -5.04
C ARG A 62 3.42 -11.91 -4.62
N LEU A 63 4.55 -11.65 -5.31
CA LEU A 63 5.82 -12.30 -4.99
C LEU A 63 6.49 -11.70 -3.76
N GLY A 64 6.66 -10.38 -3.73
CA GLY A 64 7.34 -9.63 -2.68
C GLY A 64 6.77 -9.85 -1.28
N PRO A 65 5.43 -9.83 -1.08
CA PRO A 65 4.84 -10.07 0.23
C PRO A 65 5.19 -11.42 0.86
N ARG A 66 5.39 -12.48 0.06
CA ARG A 66 5.79 -13.81 0.52
C ARG A 66 7.21 -13.81 1.09
N ILE A 67 8.12 -13.15 0.40
CA ILE A 67 9.51 -12.95 0.84
C ILE A 67 9.55 -12.08 2.10
N ASN A 68 8.89 -10.92 2.05
CA ASN A 68 8.92 -9.93 3.11
C ASN A 68 8.24 -10.42 4.41
N ALA A 69 7.22 -11.29 4.32
CA ALA A 69 6.57 -11.86 5.49
C ALA A 69 7.52 -12.72 6.33
N VAL A 70 8.38 -13.49 5.67
CA VAL A 70 9.37 -14.34 6.36
C VAL A 70 10.32 -13.52 7.21
N GLY A 71 10.79 -12.36 6.71
CA GLY A 71 11.64 -11.45 7.48
C GLY A 71 10.94 -10.75 8.66
N ARG A 72 9.59 -10.81 8.73
CA ARG A 72 8.79 -10.16 9.79
C ARG A 72 8.39 -11.11 10.91
N ILE A 73 7.99 -12.33 10.59
CA ILE A 73 7.41 -13.29 11.54
C ILE A 73 8.01 -14.70 11.42
N GLY A 74 8.95 -14.94 10.52
CA GLY A 74 9.58 -16.23 10.28
C GLY A 74 11.11 -16.17 10.36
N ASN A 75 11.76 -17.24 9.87
CA ASN A 75 13.21 -17.34 9.78
C ASN A 75 13.68 -16.95 8.37
N PRO A 76 14.46 -15.85 8.19
CA PRO A 76 14.96 -15.40 6.89
C PRO A 76 15.75 -16.46 6.10
N GLN A 77 16.31 -17.48 6.78
CA GLN A 77 17.03 -18.59 6.15
C GLN A 77 16.19 -19.31 5.09
N ILE A 78 14.86 -19.39 5.29
CA ILE A 78 13.93 -20.00 4.33
C ILE A 78 14.01 -19.30 2.97
N VAL A 79 14.08 -17.96 2.95
CA VAL A 79 14.18 -17.18 1.72
C VAL A 79 15.55 -17.33 1.07
N ILE A 80 16.63 -17.40 1.87
CA ILE A 80 17.97 -17.64 1.35
C ILE A 80 18.03 -18.98 0.64
N GLU A 81 17.55 -20.05 1.29
CA GLU A 81 17.50 -21.40 0.70
C GLU A 81 16.64 -21.42 -0.57
N LEU A 82 15.46 -20.80 -0.52
CA LEU A 82 14.58 -20.67 -1.68
C LEU A 82 15.30 -20.07 -2.90
N LEU A 83 15.99 -18.96 -2.70
CA LEU A 83 16.56 -18.19 -3.82
C LEU A 83 17.94 -18.69 -4.27
N THR A 84 18.60 -19.57 -3.51
CA THR A 84 19.93 -20.08 -3.81
C THR A 84 19.98 -21.56 -4.18
N THR A 85 18.89 -22.32 -4.00
CA THR A 85 18.83 -23.75 -4.37
C THR A 85 18.76 -23.94 -5.89
N ASP A 86 19.43 -24.97 -6.36
CA ASP A 86 19.31 -25.46 -7.75
C ASP A 86 18.27 -26.60 -7.88
N ASP A 87 17.71 -27.07 -6.76
CA ASP A 87 16.70 -28.14 -6.71
C ASP A 87 15.28 -27.58 -6.69
N MET A 88 14.47 -27.96 -7.67
CA MET A 88 13.09 -27.50 -7.79
C MET A 88 12.19 -28.02 -6.64
N GLY A 89 12.44 -29.21 -6.12
CA GLY A 89 11.68 -29.77 -4.99
C GLY A 89 11.89 -28.96 -3.72
N ILE A 90 13.14 -28.64 -3.40
CA ILE A 90 13.49 -27.75 -2.28
C ILE A 90 12.89 -26.35 -2.49
N ALA A 91 13.01 -25.81 -3.72
CA ALA A 91 12.45 -24.50 -4.05
C ALA A 91 10.93 -24.43 -3.82
N LEU A 92 10.18 -25.44 -4.27
CA LEU A 92 8.73 -25.52 -4.05
C LEU A 92 8.38 -25.64 -2.56
N GLU A 93 9.08 -26.48 -1.80
CA GLU A 93 8.88 -26.61 -0.36
C GLU A 93 9.07 -25.25 0.34
N ARG A 94 10.16 -24.53 0.05
CA ARG A 94 10.44 -23.22 0.66
C ARG A 94 9.45 -22.14 0.19
N ALA A 95 9.02 -22.16 -1.07
CA ALA A 95 8.00 -21.24 -1.56
C ALA A 95 6.63 -21.46 -0.88
N MET A 96 6.23 -22.71 -0.62
CA MET A 96 5.03 -23.04 0.14
C MET A 96 5.13 -22.58 1.61
N GLN A 97 6.30 -22.71 2.24
CA GLN A 97 6.54 -22.16 3.57
C GLN A 97 6.40 -20.62 3.58
N CYS A 98 6.95 -19.94 2.57
CA CYS A 98 6.77 -18.49 2.42
C CYS A 98 5.30 -18.09 2.27
N GLU A 99 4.50 -18.86 1.52
CA GLU A 99 3.06 -18.66 1.38
C GLU A 99 2.33 -18.81 2.71
N GLN A 100 2.62 -19.87 3.45
CA GLN A 100 2.00 -20.12 4.77
C GLN A 100 2.31 -18.97 5.75
N ILE A 101 3.58 -18.56 5.83
CA ILE A 101 4.00 -17.45 6.68
C ILE A 101 3.34 -16.13 6.24
N ASN A 102 3.20 -15.90 4.93
CA ASN A 102 2.51 -14.72 4.43
C ASN A 102 1.01 -14.72 4.77
N ALA A 103 0.33 -15.86 4.68
CA ALA A 103 -1.07 -15.99 5.09
C ALA A 103 -1.24 -15.72 6.60
N GLU A 104 -0.36 -16.23 7.43
CA GLU A 104 -0.34 -15.96 8.88
C GLU A 104 -0.10 -14.46 9.16
N ARG A 105 0.89 -13.85 8.50
CA ARG A 105 1.15 -12.42 8.61
C ARG A 105 -0.08 -11.58 8.20
N GLN A 106 -0.79 -11.97 7.14
CA GLN A 106 -2.01 -11.27 6.72
C GLN A 106 -3.10 -11.35 7.79
N LYS A 107 -3.32 -12.53 8.37
CA LYS A 107 -4.28 -12.73 9.44
C LYS A 107 -3.97 -11.84 10.66
N ILE A 108 -2.72 -11.88 11.13
CA ILE A 108 -2.26 -11.04 12.25
C ILE A 108 -2.46 -9.54 11.92
N CYS A 109 -2.15 -9.11 10.68
CA CYS A 109 -2.39 -7.73 10.26
C CYS A 109 -3.87 -7.34 10.29
N GLU A 110 -4.77 -8.21 9.83
CA GLU A 110 -6.22 -7.96 9.82
C GLU A 110 -6.76 -7.84 11.25
N GLU A 111 -6.35 -8.73 12.15
CA GLU A 111 -6.73 -8.71 13.57
C GLU A 111 -6.26 -7.43 14.27
N ILE A 112 -4.97 -7.09 14.16
CA ILE A 112 -4.41 -5.87 14.78
C ILE A 112 -5.05 -4.61 14.19
N GLN A 113 -5.30 -4.58 12.88
CA GLN A 113 -5.95 -3.43 12.23
C GLN A 113 -7.37 -3.22 12.75
N ALA A 114 -8.18 -4.28 12.86
CA ALA A 114 -9.54 -4.19 13.37
C ALA A 114 -9.56 -3.68 14.82
N GLU A 115 -8.69 -4.21 15.68
CA GLU A 115 -8.54 -3.76 17.06
C GLU A 115 -8.07 -2.29 17.15
N ALA A 116 -7.09 -1.90 16.33
CA ALA A 116 -6.58 -0.54 16.31
C ALA A 116 -7.64 0.46 15.85
N ILE A 117 -8.45 0.13 14.84
CA ILE A 117 -9.57 0.96 14.40
C ILE A 117 -10.58 1.15 15.53
N LEU A 118 -10.97 0.07 16.21
CA LEU A 118 -11.90 0.16 17.36
C LEU A 118 -11.35 1.07 18.48
N LEU A 119 -10.07 0.96 18.79
CA LEU A 119 -9.43 1.84 19.77
C LEU A 119 -9.44 3.30 19.32
N VAL A 120 -9.13 3.56 18.05
CA VAL A 120 -9.13 4.93 17.51
C VAL A 120 -10.54 5.53 17.55
N GLU A 121 -11.54 4.82 17.08
CA GLU A 121 -12.91 5.31 17.01
C GLU A 121 -13.51 5.55 18.40
N ASN A 122 -13.16 4.74 19.40
CA ASN A 122 -13.67 4.89 20.75
C ASN A 122 -12.94 5.94 21.60
N LEU A 123 -11.62 6.12 21.41
CA LEU A 123 -10.80 6.90 22.33
C LEU A 123 -10.18 8.17 21.72
N TYR A 124 -9.94 8.18 20.41
CA TYR A 124 -9.11 9.21 19.77
C TYR A 124 -9.82 10.02 18.70
N ALA A 125 -10.90 9.50 18.10
CA ALA A 125 -11.55 10.13 16.95
C ALA A 125 -12.01 11.57 17.21
N GLN A 126 -12.46 11.88 18.44
CA GLN A 126 -12.94 13.22 18.81
C GLN A 126 -11.81 14.25 18.88
N ASN A 127 -10.59 13.82 19.24
CA ASN A 127 -9.45 14.73 19.45
C ASN A 127 -8.46 14.74 18.29
N LEU A 128 -8.69 13.93 17.27
CA LEU A 128 -7.73 13.74 16.17
C LEU A 128 -7.37 15.05 15.45
N HIS A 129 -8.32 15.98 15.30
CA HIS A 129 -8.08 17.30 14.71
C HIS A 129 -7.26 18.22 15.61
N GLN A 130 -7.30 18.01 16.94
CA GLN A 130 -6.52 18.78 17.89
C GLN A 130 -5.11 18.22 18.01
N ASP A 131 -4.98 16.89 18.11
CA ASP A 131 -3.70 16.22 18.29
C ASP A 131 -2.87 16.14 17.01
N ARG A 132 -3.53 16.10 15.86
CA ARG A 132 -2.93 16.00 14.52
C ARG A 132 -1.98 14.82 14.34
N VAL A 133 -1.94 13.92 15.27
CA VAL A 133 -1.14 12.70 15.31
C VAL A 133 -1.92 11.61 16.05
N LEU A 134 -1.73 10.36 15.65
CA LEU A 134 -2.37 9.22 16.27
C LEU A 134 -1.32 8.36 16.97
N VAL A 135 -1.47 8.16 18.27
CA VAL A 135 -0.61 7.28 19.07
C VAL A 135 -1.45 6.15 19.66
N VAL A 136 -1.34 4.96 19.10
CA VAL A 136 -2.12 3.77 19.48
C VAL A 136 -1.23 2.72 20.09
N VAL A 137 -1.56 2.28 21.31
CA VAL A 137 -0.78 1.27 22.03
C VAL A 137 -1.70 0.21 22.61
N LYS A 138 -1.36 -1.06 22.41
CA LYS A 138 -2.06 -2.19 23.00
C LYS A 138 -1.12 -3.36 23.22
N ASP A 139 -1.42 -4.18 24.24
CA ASP A 139 -0.69 -5.41 24.54
C ASP A 139 -0.85 -6.46 23.44
N ASN A 140 0.14 -7.35 23.34
CA ASN A 140 0.13 -8.55 22.50
C ASN A 140 0.07 -8.30 20.97
N TRP A 141 0.32 -7.09 20.50
CA TRP A 141 0.49 -6.85 19.08
C TRP A 141 1.88 -7.26 18.61
N HIS A 142 1.95 -7.98 17.52
CA HIS A 142 3.21 -8.47 16.97
C HIS A 142 4.04 -7.31 16.38
N HIS A 143 5.20 -7.01 16.98
CA HIS A 143 6.03 -5.85 16.59
C HIS A 143 6.50 -5.88 15.12
N GLY A 144 6.69 -7.06 14.51
CA GLY A 144 7.05 -7.19 13.08
C GLY A 144 5.94 -6.80 12.11
N VAL A 145 4.71 -6.65 12.61
CA VAL A 145 3.51 -6.42 11.79
C VAL A 145 2.90 -5.04 12.00
N ILE A 146 3.03 -4.45 13.20
CA ILE A 146 2.41 -3.15 13.53
C ILE A 146 2.80 -2.02 12.57
N GLY A 147 4.01 -2.04 11.99
CA GLY A 147 4.41 -1.04 11.00
C GLY A 147 3.60 -1.09 9.69
N ILE A 148 3.03 -2.25 9.32
CA ILE A 148 2.10 -2.38 8.19
C ILE A 148 0.74 -1.78 8.57
N VAL A 149 0.30 -2.05 9.80
CA VAL A 149 -0.96 -1.50 10.32
C VAL A 149 -0.86 0.02 10.44
N ALA A 150 0.28 0.57 10.91
CA ALA A 150 0.51 2.02 10.93
C ALA A 150 0.26 2.66 9.56
N SER A 151 0.79 2.08 8.48
CA SER A 151 0.57 2.59 7.11
C SER A 151 -0.92 2.61 6.73
N ARG A 152 -1.67 1.55 7.08
CA ARG A 152 -3.11 1.47 6.81
C ARG A 152 -3.93 2.48 7.64
N LEU A 153 -3.50 2.77 8.86
CA LEU A 153 -4.12 3.81 9.68
C LEU A 153 -3.83 5.22 9.14
N VAL A 154 -2.60 5.47 8.60
CA VAL A 154 -2.29 6.71 7.88
C VAL A 154 -3.20 6.87 6.66
N GLU A 155 -3.37 5.82 5.86
CA GLU A 155 -4.27 5.82 4.69
C GLU A 155 -5.73 6.13 5.09
N ARG A 156 -6.19 5.58 6.23
CA ARG A 156 -7.57 5.76 6.71
C ARG A 156 -7.85 7.13 7.31
N TYR A 157 -6.93 7.62 8.16
CA TYR A 157 -7.17 8.81 9.00
C TYR A 157 -6.47 10.07 8.48
N GLY A 158 -5.53 9.96 7.54
CA GLY A 158 -4.82 11.11 6.95
C GLY A 158 -3.87 11.82 7.91
N VAL A 159 -3.47 11.20 9.01
CA VAL A 159 -2.56 11.78 10.03
C VAL A 159 -1.35 10.89 10.24
N PRO A 160 -0.22 11.43 10.77
CA PRO A 160 0.91 10.61 11.21
C PRO A 160 0.47 9.62 12.30
N VAL A 161 0.97 8.38 12.23
CA VAL A 161 0.60 7.30 13.14
C VAL A 161 1.82 6.72 13.83
N PHE A 162 1.77 6.67 15.16
CA PHE A 162 2.70 5.96 16.02
C PHE A 162 1.94 4.80 16.69
N ILE A 163 2.24 3.57 16.27
CA ILE A 163 1.60 2.35 16.80
C ILE A 163 2.61 1.54 17.58
N ALA A 164 2.23 1.06 18.75
CA ALA A 164 3.16 0.34 19.61
C ALA A 164 2.49 -0.81 20.38
N THR A 165 3.32 -1.67 20.93
CA THR A 165 2.93 -2.75 21.83
C THR A 165 3.83 -2.76 23.05
N TYR A 166 3.33 -3.28 24.17
CA TYR A 166 4.17 -3.56 25.33
C TYR A 166 5.00 -4.81 25.04
N GLU A 167 6.32 -4.72 25.18
CA GLU A 167 7.24 -5.86 25.06
C GLU A 167 7.33 -6.61 26.41
N ASN A 168 7.20 -5.86 27.49
CA ASN A 168 6.98 -6.28 28.86
C ASN A 168 6.28 -5.12 29.61
N ASN A 169 6.03 -5.26 30.91
CA ASN A 169 5.31 -4.23 31.69
C ASN A 169 5.99 -2.86 31.70
N ASP A 170 7.29 -2.78 31.41
CA ASP A 170 8.09 -1.56 31.54
C ASP A 170 8.53 -0.96 30.20
N LEU A 171 8.43 -1.70 29.11
CA LEU A 171 8.95 -1.32 27.80
C LEU A 171 7.86 -1.33 26.72
N VAL A 172 7.70 -0.21 26.04
CA VAL A 172 6.86 -0.07 24.85
C VAL A 172 7.75 0.00 23.61
N ARG A 173 7.42 -0.78 22.60
CA ARG A 173 8.10 -0.80 21.30
C ARG A 173 7.13 -0.51 20.18
N GLY A 174 7.50 0.41 19.26
CA GLY A 174 6.60 0.89 18.25
C GLY A 174 7.23 1.13 16.88
N SER A 175 6.33 1.41 15.95
CA SER A 175 6.61 1.83 14.59
C SER A 175 5.84 3.10 14.28
N ALA A 176 6.48 4.04 13.57
CA ALA A 176 5.87 5.27 13.12
C ALA A 176 5.74 5.32 11.61
N ARG A 177 4.68 5.93 11.12
CA ARG A 177 4.46 6.25 9.71
C ARG A 177 3.96 7.68 9.59
N GLY A 178 4.57 8.44 8.67
CA GLY A 178 4.25 9.85 8.43
C GLY A 178 3.34 10.06 7.22
N ILE A 179 2.90 11.30 7.09
CA ILE A 179 2.36 11.89 5.87
C ILE A 179 3.45 12.75 5.21
N PRO A 180 3.34 13.19 3.95
CA PRO A 180 4.38 13.95 3.26
C PRO A 180 4.84 15.20 4.00
N GLU A 181 3.95 15.86 4.73
CA GLU A 181 4.16 17.11 5.46
C GLU A 181 4.77 16.89 6.86
N PHE A 182 4.86 15.64 7.33
CA PHE A 182 5.33 15.29 8.67
C PHE A 182 6.54 14.35 8.65
N ASN A 183 7.65 14.79 9.23
CA ASN A 183 8.85 13.96 9.38
C ASN A 183 8.80 13.18 10.70
N VAL A 184 8.56 11.86 10.62
CA VAL A 184 8.47 11.03 11.86
C VAL A 184 9.81 10.90 12.58
N PHE A 185 10.93 11.00 11.87
CA PHE A 185 12.25 10.97 12.49
C PHE A 185 12.49 12.22 13.34
N ASP A 186 12.19 13.41 12.81
CA ASP A 186 12.32 14.68 13.55
C ASP A 186 11.39 14.71 14.78
N ALA A 187 10.18 14.13 14.67
CA ALA A 187 9.26 14.00 15.80
C ALA A 187 9.82 13.11 16.92
N LEU A 188 10.53 12.04 16.56
CA LEU A 188 11.22 11.17 17.51
C LEU A 188 12.44 11.87 18.12
N GLU A 189 13.22 12.62 17.34
CA GLU A 189 14.32 13.46 17.86
C GLU A 189 13.80 14.51 18.84
N PHE A 190 12.68 15.19 18.54
CA PHE A 190 12.03 16.14 19.44
C PHE A 190 11.58 15.53 20.76
N SER A 191 11.39 14.21 20.79
CA SER A 191 10.97 13.42 21.95
C SER A 191 12.10 12.55 22.51
N SER A 192 13.36 12.78 22.12
CA SER A 192 14.49 11.85 22.38
C SER A 192 14.74 11.58 23.87
N ASP A 193 14.50 12.59 24.71
CA ASP A 193 14.62 12.49 26.20
C ASP A 193 13.61 11.50 26.84
N LEU A 194 12.54 11.16 26.14
CA LEU A 194 11.53 10.21 26.59
C LEU A 194 11.78 8.78 26.08
N LEU A 195 12.69 8.61 25.11
CA LEU A 195 12.91 7.37 24.39
C LEU A 195 14.16 6.62 24.87
N TYR A 196 14.12 5.29 24.85
CA TYR A 196 15.34 4.48 24.97
C TYR A 196 16.12 4.43 23.66
N LYS A 197 15.41 4.21 22.56
CA LYS A 197 16.00 4.08 21.22
C LYS A 197 14.99 4.47 20.17
N HIS A 198 15.47 5.14 19.14
CA HIS A 198 14.71 5.43 17.93
C HIS A 198 15.62 5.42 16.72
N GLY A 199 15.02 5.35 15.53
CA GLY A 199 15.74 5.40 14.26
C GLY A 199 14.82 5.18 13.08
N GLY A 200 15.23 5.69 11.93
CA GLY A 200 14.46 5.59 10.70
C GLY A 200 14.71 6.75 9.76
N HIS A 201 13.67 7.08 8.99
CA HIS A 201 13.70 8.12 7.96
C HIS A 201 12.44 8.98 8.06
N LYS A 202 12.34 10.03 7.23
CA LYS A 202 11.20 10.95 7.19
C LYS A 202 9.83 10.27 7.20
N ALA A 203 9.65 9.20 6.40
CA ALA A 203 8.36 8.56 6.19
C ALA A 203 8.05 7.40 7.17
N ALA A 204 9.09 6.77 7.73
CA ALA A 204 8.96 5.57 8.55
C ALA A 204 10.09 5.46 9.57
N ALA A 205 9.74 5.17 10.81
CA ALA A 205 10.70 5.02 11.89
C ALA A 205 10.26 3.94 12.90
N GLY A 206 11.21 3.48 13.71
CA GLY A 206 10.96 2.63 14.86
C GLY A 206 11.39 3.32 16.13
N PHE A 207 10.77 2.99 17.25
CA PHE A 207 11.08 3.56 18.55
C PHE A 207 10.83 2.59 19.70
N SER A 208 11.46 2.87 20.85
CA SER A 208 11.13 2.22 22.12
C SER A 208 11.25 3.22 23.27
N LEU A 209 10.37 3.08 24.26
CA LEU A 209 10.33 3.99 25.41
C LEU A 209 9.89 3.25 26.69
N PRO A 210 10.22 3.79 27.89
CA PRO A 210 9.64 3.32 29.14
C PRO A 210 8.12 3.49 29.12
N ALA A 211 7.36 2.50 29.59
CA ALA A 211 5.90 2.59 29.66
C ALA A 211 5.43 3.82 30.46
N ALA A 212 6.17 4.20 31.50
CA ALA A 212 5.89 5.40 32.32
C ALA A 212 5.94 6.73 31.52
N ASN A 213 6.67 6.75 30.39
CA ASN A 213 6.81 7.96 29.56
C ASN A 213 5.73 8.07 28.47
N LEU A 214 4.84 7.08 28.34
CA LEU A 214 3.90 7.00 27.22
C LEU A 214 3.00 8.23 27.10
N GLU A 215 2.43 8.71 28.19
CA GLU A 215 1.54 9.88 28.17
C GLU A 215 2.31 11.17 27.83
N ASN A 216 3.50 11.36 28.39
CA ASN A 216 4.37 12.49 28.03
C ASN A 216 4.78 12.43 26.55
N PHE A 217 5.02 11.23 26.02
CA PHE A 217 5.33 11.02 24.62
C PHE A 217 4.15 11.40 23.69
N ARG A 218 2.91 11.05 24.08
CA ARG A 218 1.70 11.47 23.36
C ARG A 218 1.59 12.99 23.28
N LEU A 219 1.74 13.66 24.40
CA LEU A 219 1.68 15.12 24.48
C LEU A 219 2.78 15.78 23.63
N ARG A 220 4.01 15.27 23.70
CA ARG A 220 5.16 15.79 22.95
C ARG A 220 4.97 15.61 21.43
N LEU A 221 4.41 14.49 21.00
CA LEU A 221 4.10 14.25 19.57
C LEU A 221 2.97 15.15 19.09
N SER A 222 1.93 15.38 19.90
CA SER A 222 0.85 16.33 19.57
C SER A 222 1.39 17.76 19.49
N GLU A 223 2.25 18.19 20.40
CA GLU A 223 2.93 19.49 20.35
C GLU A 223 3.71 19.66 19.03
N PHE A 224 4.57 18.68 18.70
CA PHE A 224 5.35 18.71 17.44
C PHE A 224 4.43 18.71 16.20
N ALA A 225 3.37 17.90 16.21
CA ALA A 225 2.43 17.86 15.10
C ALA A 225 1.73 19.21 14.91
N ASN A 226 1.37 19.90 15.97
CA ASN A 226 0.76 21.23 15.92
C ASN A 226 1.71 22.33 15.44
N GLN A 227 3.03 22.15 15.64
CA GLN A 227 4.05 23.07 15.08
C GLN A 227 4.25 22.84 13.56
N CYS A 228 4.13 21.61 13.08
CA CYS A 228 4.45 21.24 11.69
C CYS A 228 3.24 21.18 10.76
N LEU A 229 2.05 20.85 11.28
CA LEU A 229 0.86 20.57 10.49
C LEU A 229 -0.22 21.63 10.68
N GLU A 230 -0.87 21.98 9.59
CA GLU A 230 -2.13 22.72 9.57
C GLU A 230 -3.30 21.75 9.29
N VAL A 231 -4.53 22.17 9.59
CA VAL A 231 -5.73 21.33 9.38
C VAL A 231 -5.89 20.90 7.92
N GLN A 232 -5.46 21.73 6.97
CA GLN A 232 -5.49 21.38 5.54
C GLN A 232 -4.57 20.21 5.18
N HIS A 233 -3.48 19.97 5.93
CA HIS A 233 -2.55 18.87 5.71
C HIS A 233 -3.12 17.51 6.17
N LEU A 234 -4.19 17.52 6.99
CA LEU A 234 -4.85 16.31 7.47
C LEU A 234 -5.84 15.71 6.46
N LYS A 235 -5.90 16.28 5.25
CA LYS A 235 -6.68 15.74 4.14
C LYS A 235 -5.73 15.04 3.17
N PRO A 236 -6.04 13.80 2.76
CA PRO A 236 -5.23 13.11 1.77
C PRO A 236 -5.09 13.95 0.50
N LEU A 237 -3.85 14.31 0.15
CA LEU A 237 -3.55 15.01 -1.09
C LEU A 237 -3.32 14.02 -2.22
N LEU A 238 -4.16 14.05 -3.23
CA LEU A 238 -4.01 13.27 -4.44
C LEU A 238 -3.47 14.16 -5.56
N LYS A 239 -2.28 13.85 -6.06
CA LYS A 239 -1.69 14.53 -7.21
C LYS A 239 -2.35 14.01 -8.48
N ILE A 240 -2.90 14.93 -9.27
CA ILE A 240 -3.59 14.64 -10.54
C ILE A 240 -2.70 15.11 -11.68
N ASP A 241 -2.48 14.25 -12.68
CA ASP A 241 -1.70 14.58 -13.87
C ASP A 241 -2.53 15.27 -14.94
N GLY A 242 -3.84 15.00 -15.00
CA GLY A 242 -4.72 15.65 -15.97
C GLY A 242 -6.20 15.36 -15.76
N GLN A 243 -7.03 16.28 -16.31
CA GLN A 243 -8.46 16.05 -16.45
C GLN A 243 -8.73 15.47 -17.82
N ILE A 244 -9.46 14.36 -17.89
CA ILE A 244 -9.90 13.77 -19.15
C ILE A 244 -11.37 13.36 -19.07
N ASN A 245 -12.05 13.38 -20.21
CA ASN A 245 -13.41 12.90 -20.36
C ASN A 245 -13.42 11.45 -20.82
N PHE A 246 -14.52 10.73 -20.56
CA PHE A 246 -14.63 9.32 -20.93
C PHE A 246 -14.50 9.09 -22.45
N CYS A 247 -14.93 10.04 -23.28
CA CYS A 247 -14.75 9.95 -24.74
C CYS A 247 -13.28 9.97 -25.19
N GLN A 248 -12.35 10.43 -24.34
CA GLN A 248 -10.92 10.48 -24.65
C GLN A 248 -10.20 9.20 -24.21
N ILE A 249 -10.86 8.34 -23.43
CA ILE A 249 -10.30 7.08 -22.93
C ILE A 249 -10.46 6.02 -24.03
N ASN A 250 -9.36 5.71 -24.72
CA ASN A 250 -9.31 4.75 -25.79
C ASN A 250 -8.01 3.95 -25.76
N GLN A 251 -7.89 2.95 -26.63
CA GLN A 251 -6.72 2.09 -26.70
C GLN A 251 -5.43 2.84 -27.07
N ASP A 252 -5.51 3.88 -27.89
CA ASP A 252 -4.34 4.66 -28.29
C ASP A 252 -3.77 5.42 -27.08
N LEU A 253 -4.62 6.07 -26.27
CA LEU A 253 -4.20 6.71 -25.01
C LEU A 253 -3.57 5.68 -24.08
N PHE A 254 -4.22 4.52 -23.90
CA PHE A 254 -3.71 3.47 -23.02
C PHE A 254 -2.35 2.94 -23.46
N GLN A 255 -2.15 2.71 -24.77
CA GLN A 255 -0.88 2.28 -25.31
C GLN A 255 0.24 3.32 -25.13
N GLN A 256 -0.07 4.61 -25.29
CA GLN A 256 0.90 5.68 -25.05
C GLN A 256 1.30 5.72 -23.56
N LEU A 257 0.36 5.57 -22.64
CA LEU A 257 0.65 5.51 -21.21
C LEU A 257 1.49 4.28 -20.85
N ASN A 258 1.28 3.14 -21.52
CA ASN A 258 2.09 1.94 -21.31
C ASN A 258 3.59 2.12 -21.63
N ILE A 259 3.96 3.13 -22.42
CA ILE A 259 5.39 3.46 -22.66
C ILE A 259 6.08 3.93 -21.35
N LEU A 260 5.30 4.51 -20.43
CA LEU A 260 5.80 4.99 -19.14
C LEU A 260 6.18 3.85 -18.19
N HIS A 261 5.65 2.63 -18.40
CA HIS A 261 5.98 1.48 -17.57
C HIS A 261 7.45 1.00 -17.73
N PRO A 262 8.05 0.43 -16.68
CA PRO A 262 7.47 0.12 -15.38
C PRO A 262 7.29 1.36 -14.50
N CYS A 263 6.11 1.49 -13.89
CA CYS A 263 5.81 2.48 -12.87
C CYS A 263 6.01 1.89 -11.45
N GLY A 264 6.16 2.74 -10.45
CA GLY A 264 6.38 2.37 -9.05
C GLY A 264 6.89 3.55 -8.22
N ILE A 265 7.70 3.28 -7.21
CA ILE A 265 8.24 4.32 -6.33
C ILE A 265 9.05 5.35 -7.10
N GLU A 266 8.79 6.64 -6.87
CA GLU A 266 9.37 7.81 -7.57
C GLU A 266 9.11 7.87 -9.09
N ASN A 267 8.31 6.96 -9.61
CA ASN A 267 7.81 6.97 -10.99
C ASN A 267 6.37 6.44 -11.00
N PRO A 268 5.41 7.15 -10.38
CA PRO A 268 4.03 6.67 -10.21
C PRO A 268 3.30 6.55 -11.53
N ASP A 269 2.24 5.73 -11.55
CA ASP A 269 1.29 5.72 -12.65
C ASP A 269 0.57 7.05 -12.76
N PRO A 270 0.29 7.55 -13.98
CA PRO A 270 -0.52 8.73 -14.18
C PRO A 270 -1.90 8.60 -13.56
N ILE A 271 -2.32 9.64 -12.84
CA ILE A 271 -3.65 9.73 -12.22
C ILE A 271 -4.45 10.80 -12.96
N PHE A 272 -5.58 10.40 -13.49
CA PHE A 272 -6.53 11.27 -14.15
C PHE A 272 -7.74 11.54 -13.25
N TRP A 273 -8.45 12.61 -13.53
CA TRP A 273 -9.72 12.87 -12.91
C TRP A 273 -10.81 13.25 -13.91
N THR A 274 -12.05 12.92 -13.57
CA THR A 274 -13.24 13.25 -14.34
C THR A 274 -14.31 13.76 -13.38
N PRO A 275 -14.83 14.99 -13.57
CA PRO A 275 -15.88 15.53 -12.73
C PRO A 275 -17.26 15.01 -13.12
N GLN A 276 -18.20 15.08 -12.19
CA GLN A 276 -19.64 14.87 -12.37
C GLN A 276 -20.02 13.56 -13.07
N VAL A 277 -19.35 12.49 -12.68
CA VAL A 277 -19.61 11.14 -13.19
C VAL A 277 -20.80 10.52 -12.47
N ARG A 278 -21.71 9.89 -13.20
CA ARG A 278 -22.85 9.15 -12.64
C ARG A 278 -22.47 7.71 -12.32
N VAL A 279 -22.82 7.25 -11.13
CA VAL A 279 -22.75 5.84 -10.75
C VAL A 279 -24.02 5.16 -11.26
N VAL A 280 -23.87 4.32 -12.29
CA VAL A 280 -24.99 3.59 -12.93
C VAL A 280 -25.27 2.32 -12.17
N GLU A 281 -24.22 1.56 -11.88
CA GLU A 281 -24.26 0.32 -11.13
C GLU A 281 -23.10 0.26 -10.15
N GLN A 282 -23.32 -0.38 -9.02
CA GLN A 282 -22.27 -0.65 -8.05
C GLN A 282 -22.56 -1.96 -7.30
N GLN A 283 -21.49 -2.71 -7.07
CA GLN A 283 -21.56 -4.02 -6.40
C GLN A 283 -20.32 -4.26 -5.55
N MET A 284 -20.53 -4.78 -4.35
CA MET A 284 -19.43 -5.28 -3.52
C MET A 284 -18.79 -6.51 -4.14
N ILE A 285 -17.46 -6.57 -4.14
CA ILE A 285 -16.69 -7.70 -4.63
C ILE A 285 -15.62 -8.13 -3.63
N GLY A 286 -15.38 -9.42 -3.54
CA GLY A 286 -14.31 -10.01 -2.72
C GLY A 286 -14.29 -9.49 -1.28
N LYS A 287 -13.10 -9.26 -0.74
CA LYS A 287 -12.88 -8.73 0.61
C LYS A 287 -12.86 -7.18 0.61
N GLY A 288 -14.04 -6.55 0.41
CA GLY A 288 -14.18 -5.10 0.55
C GLY A 288 -13.78 -4.28 -0.69
N GLY A 289 -13.85 -4.82 -1.89
CA GLY A 289 -13.79 -4.07 -3.13
C GLY A 289 -15.17 -3.61 -3.61
N ILE A 290 -15.23 -2.57 -4.44
CA ILE A 290 -16.44 -2.14 -5.14
C ILE A 290 -16.16 -2.19 -6.65
N LYS A 291 -17.05 -2.87 -7.39
CA LYS A 291 -17.12 -2.83 -8.84
C LYS A 291 -18.20 -1.84 -9.24
N LEU A 292 -17.91 -1.00 -10.24
CA LEU A 292 -18.80 0.07 -10.67
C LEU A 292 -18.95 0.05 -12.19
N THR A 293 -20.11 0.49 -12.66
CA THR A 293 -20.34 1.01 -14.00
C THR A 293 -20.58 2.51 -13.86
N LEU A 294 -19.73 3.31 -14.48
CA LEU A 294 -19.74 4.76 -14.41
C LEU A 294 -20.12 5.35 -15.76
N ALA A 295 -20.90 6.44 -15.79
CA ALA A 295 -21.30 7.12 -17.01
C ALA A 295 -21.02 8.61 -16.98
N GLN A 296 -20.63 9.14 -18.14
CA GLN A 296 -20.50 10.57 -18.41
C GLN A 296 -21.29 10.92 -19.68
N ILE A 297 -22.03 12.03 -19.68
CA ILE A 297 -22.75 12.52 -20.84
C ILE A 297 -21.97 13.71 -21.40
N ILE A 298 -21.57 13.61 -22.67
CA ILE A 298 -20.80 14.61 -23.40
C ILE A 298 -21.48 14.83 -24.75
N ASP A 299 -21.87 16.06 -25.07
CA ASP A 299 -22.53 16.42 -26.33
C ASP A 299 -23.73 15.49 -26.65
N ASN A 300 -24.59 15.23 -25.64
CA ASN A 300 -25.72 14.32 -25.68
C ASN A 300 -25.38 12.84 -25.95
N THR A 301 -24.11 12.47 -25.95
CA THR A 301 -23.66 11.08 -26.07
C THR A 301 -23.30 10.54 -24.68
N ARG A 302 -23.80 9.35 -24.36
CA ARG A 302 -23.48 8.65 -23.11
C ARG A 302 -22.30 7.72 -23.31
N TYR A 303 -21.26 7.92 -22.50
CA TYR A 303 -20.07 7.08 -22.43
C TYR A 303 -20.09 6.32 -21.11
N GLU A 304 -19.91 5.01 -21.17
CA GLU A 304 -19.86 4.14 -19.98
C GLU A 304 -18.50 3.46 -19.88
N ILE A 305 -18.02 3.35 -18.64
CA ILE A 305 -16.75 2.69 -18.33
C ILE A 305 -16.88 1.90 -17.03
N ARG A 306 -16.25 0.73 -17.00
CA ARG A 306 -16.13 -0.08 -15.78
C ARG A 306 -15.06 0.48 -14.86
N ALA A 307 -15.28 0.39 -13.55
CA ALA A 307 -14.30 0.83 -12.57
C ALA A 307 -14.23 -0.15 -11.39
N LEU A 308 -13.06 -0.18 -10.75
CA LEU A 308 -12.80 -0.94 -9.54
C LEU A 308 -12.27 0.01 -8.46
N ALA A 309 -12.78 -0.12 -7.25
CA ALA A 309 -12.27 0.57 -6.06
C ALA A 309 -11.88 -0.48 -5.02
N TRP A 310 -10.58 -0.65 -4.79
CA TRP A 310 -10.07 -1.64 -3.87
C TRP A 310 -10.14 -1.16 -2.42
N ARG A 311 -10.62 -2.02 -1.50
CA ARG A 311 -10.70 -1.74 -0.05
C ARG A 311 -11.65 -0.59 0.33
N TRP A 312 -12.64 -0.27 -0.53
CA TRP A 312 -13.59 0.81 -0.28
C TRP A 312 -14.95 0.32 0.23
N GLY A 313 -15.02 -0.92 0.69
CA GLY A 313 -16.28 -1.50 1.18
C GLY A 313 -16.97 -0.70 2.26
N ASP A 314 -16.21 -0.03 3.14
CA ASP A 314 -16.76 0.84 4.20
C ASP A 314 -17.46 2.09 3.65
N TYR A 315 -17.23 2.45 2.39
CA TYR A 315 -17.85 3.61 1.72
C TYR A 315 -19.02 3.21 0.82
N PHE A 316 -19.33 1.93 0.76
CA PHE A 316 -20.47 1.44 -0.05
C PHE A 316 -21.82 1.71 0.65
N PRO A 317 -22.86 2.19 -0.06
CA PRO A 317 -22.86 2.59 -1.47
C PRO A 317 -22.30 4.01 -1.70
N LEU A 318 -21.61 4.20 -2.84
CA LEU A 318 -21.15 5.52 -3.26
C LEU A 318 -22.34 6.39 -3.72
N PRO A 319 -22.24 7.73 -3.61
CA PRO A 319 -23.27 8.66 -4.07
C PRO A 319 -23.53 8.55 -5.58
N PHE A 320 -24.73 8.94 -6.01
CA PHE A 320 -25.17 8.84 -7.40
C PHE A 320 -24.33 9.65 -8.40
N THR A 321 -23.83 10.83 -7.98
CA THR A 321 -22.94 11.67 -8.78
C THR A 321 -21.69 11.99 -7.98
N ILE A 322 -20.52 11.78 -8.59
CA ILE A 322 -19.22 11.91 -7.95
C ILE A 322 -18.19 12.48 -8.93
N ASP A 323 -17.20 13.17 -8.39
CA ASP A 323 -15.93 13.41 -9.09
C ASP A 323 -15.01 12.25 -8.78
N ILE A 324 -14.35 11.71 -9.78
CA ILE A 324 -13.48 10.54 -9.63
C ILE A 324 -12.04 10.84 -10.02
N ALA A 325 -11.10 10.30 -9.26
CA ALA A 325 -9.69 10.21 -9.64
C ALA A 325 -9.28 8.75 -9.81
N TYR A 326 -8.55 8.44 -10.87
CA TYR A 326 -8.32 7.05 -11.27
C TYR A 326 -7.06 6.87 -12.09
N LYS A 327 -6.59 5.62 -12.15
CA LYS A 327 -5.61 5.10 -13.11
C LYS A 327 -6.32 4.29 -14.18
N LEU A 328 -5.73 4.26 -15.37
CA LEU A 328 -6.21 3.36 -16.44
C LEU A 328 -5.55 1.99 -16.29
N ARG A 329 -6.35 0.95 -16.40
CA ARG A 329 -5.86 -0.43 -16.43
C ARG A 329 -6.53 -1.25 -17.52
N GLU A 330 -5.87 -2.30 -17.94
CA GLU A 330 -6.39 -3.26 -18.90
C GLU A 330 -7.10 -4.39 -18.16
N ASN A 331 -8.32 -4.67 -18.58
CA ASN A 331 -9.07 -5.84 -18.13
C ASN A 331 -8.87 -6.98 -19.15
N ASN A 332 -8.08 -7.97 -18.76
CA ASN A 332 -7.81 -9.16 -19.58
C ASN A 332 -8.73 -10.35 -19.22
N PHE A 333 -9.78 -10.11 -18.42
CA PHE A 333 -10.71 -11.16 -18.03
C PHE A 333 -11.61 -11.53 -19.23
N ASN A 334 -11.69 -12.81 -19.56
CA ASN A 334 -12.45 -13.36 -20.71
C ASN A 334 -11.94 -12.96 -22.10
N GLY A 335 -10.68 -12.56 -22.26
CA GLY A 335 -10.08 -12.25 -23.58
C GLY A 335 -10.56 -10.93 -24.21
N ALA A 336 -11.34 -10.12 -23.50
CA ALA A 336 -11.67 -8.76 -23.91
C ALA A 336 -10.58 -7.80 -23.41
N ASN A 337 -9.91 -7.12 -24.34
CA ASN A 337 -8.93 -6.08 -24.01
C ASN A 337 -9.66 -4.76 -23.77
N ASP A 338 -10.50 -4.71 -22.74
CA ASP A 338 -11.24 -3.50 -22.37
C ASP A 338 -10.42 -2.66 -21.39
N ILE A 339 -10.53 -1.34 -21.51
CA ILE A 339 -9.97 -0.40 -20.52
C ILE A 339 -10.96 -0.29 -19.36
N GLU A 340 -10.50 -0.44 -18.15
CA GLU A 340 -11.25 -0.15 -16.92
C GLU A 340 -10.49 0.87 -16.07
N LEU A 341 -11.21 1.52 -15.16
CA LEU A 341 -10.65 2.48 -14.22
C LEU A 341 -10.33 1.81 -12.89
N GLU A 342 -9.19 2.10 -12.33
CA GLU A 342 -8.89 1.83 -10.93
C GLU A 342 -9.04 3.12 -10.13
N LEU A 343 -10.11 3.23 -9.34
CA LEU A 343 -10.37 4.42 -8.54
C LEU A 343 -9.35 4.56 -7.42
N VAL A 344 -8.79 5.74 -7.28
CA VAL A 344 -7.84 6.12 -6.22
C VAL A 344 -8.35 7.26 -5.36
N GLY A 345 -9.40 7.95 -5.79
CA GLY A 345 -10.06 9.01 -5.03
C GLY A 345 -11.46 9.32 -5.55
N VAL A 346 -12.33 9.75 -4.64
CA VAL A 346 -13.70 10.22 -4.93
C VAL A 346 -14.00 11.40 -4.04
N ARG A 347 -14.74 12.37 -4.58
CA ARG A 347 -15.33 13.44 -3.80
C ARG A 347 -16.73 13.77 -4.32
N LEU A 348 -17.53 14.45 -3.51
CA LEU A 348 -18.77 15.04 -3.98
C LEU A 348 -18.45 16.17 -4.99
N PRO A 349 -19.27 16.31 -6.07
CA PRO A 349 -19.11 17.42 -7.01
C PRO A 349 -19.22 18.76 -6.30
N GLN A 350 -18.36 19.68 -6.69
CA GLN A 350 -18.38 21.07 -6.22
C GLN A 350 -19.34 21.91 -7.05
#